data_906ba7ff189d0c8e43e4c555a20adab3
#
_entry.id   906ba7ff189d0c8e43e4c555a20adab3
#
_cell.length_a   1.000
_cell.length_b   1.000
_cell.length_c   1.000
_cell.angle_alpha   90.00
_cell.angle_beta   90.00
_cell.angle_gamma   90.00
#
_symmetry.space_group_name_H-M   'P 1'
#
loop_
_entity.id
_entity.type
_entity.pdbx_description
1 polymer ?
#
loop_
_entity_poly.entity_id
_entity_poly.type
_entity_poly.pdbx_seq_one_letter_code
_entity_poly.pdbx_strand_id
1 'polypeptide(L)'
;MRAHGWIGLGIVVAAEALLLAREPIVAGWFTPIVWTGYVLFMDGLAARLTGRSYLTTDRVEGVLVALASIGCWWLFELYNAPRFWRGGEAVAGLWWRYHNIEPNLFVRRVGYDWAFATIFPGLFLTATVLRATVFARARVTPWRPSPRALQLAVVVGAVSVAVPVLFVSAWLVPLVWIGWALLLEPLNYRRGRPSWLADLTGGDASRLLALLAGGAVCGVLWEFWNYWAATRWTYSVPYLGSVKIFEMPVLGYLGFPPFTLECYSMYHWLRGWLDADSGLRPPLL
;
A
#
# COMPACT_ATOMS: atom_id res chain seq x y z
N MET A 1 4.34 23.54 -6.85
CA MET A 1 3.74 22.68 -5.83
C MET A 1 2.68 23.49 -5.09
N ARG A 2 1.54 22.93 -4.69
CA ARG A 2 0.53 23.64 -3.90
C ARG A 2 0.99 23.82 -2.44
N ALA A 3 0.38 24.75 -1.70
CA ALA A 3 0.80 25.08 -0.33
C ALA A 3 0.86 23.88 0.61
N HIS A 4 -0.13 22.99 0.59
CA HIS A 4 -0.13 21.77 1.43
C HIS A 4 1.03 20.83 1.13
N GLY A 5 1.55 20.82 -0.10
CA GLY A 5 2.74 20.02 -0.40
C GLY A 5 4.02 20.58 0.26
N TRP A 6 4.14 21.91 0.40
CA TRP A 6 5.24 22.52 1.17
C TRP A 6 5.08 22.25 2.66
N ILE A 7 3.84 22.28 3.17
CA ILE A 7 3.54 21.89 4.56
C ILE A 7 3.95 20.44 4.78
N GLY A 8 3.59 19.54 3.86
CA GLY A 8 3.96 18.13 3.93
C GLY A 8 5.48 17.92 3.99
N LEU A 9 6.22 18.59 3.11
CA LEU A 9 7.69 18.54 3.15
C LEU A 9 8.23 19.06 4.48
N GLY A 10 7.67 20.17 4.99
CA GLY A 10 8.04 20.71 6.31
C GLY A 10 7.78 19.71 7.45
N ILE A 11 6.67 18.97 7.41
CA ILE A 11 6.36 17.90 8.38
C ILE A 11 7.39 16.78 8.30
N VAL A 12 7.76 16.31 7.11
CA VAL A 12 8.79 15.26 6.95
C VAL A 12 10.10 15.70 7.57
N VAL A 13 10.60 16.90 7.17
CA VAL A 13 11.87 17.43 7.67
C VAL A 13 11.84 17.64 9.19
N ALA A 14 10.76 18.22 9.72
CA ALA A 14 10.60 18.42 11.15
C ALA A 14 10.54 17.10 11.92
N ALA A 15 9.80 16.10 11.41
CA ALA A 15 9.70 14.80 12.05
C ALA A 15 11.07 14.10 12.10
N GLU A 16 11.84 14.12 11.01
CA GLU A 16 13.19 13.55 10.99
C GLU A 16 14.15 14.30 11.94
N ALA A 17 14.12 15.63 11.97
CA ALA A 17 14.94 16.43 12.87
C ALA A 17 14.61 16.16 14.35
N LEU A 18 13.32 16.05 14.69
CA LEU A 18 12.86 15.76 16.05
C LEU A 18 13.18 14.30 16.45
N LEU A 19 13.09 13.36 15.50
CA LEU A 19 13.52 11.99 15.74
C LEU A 19 15.02 11.91 16.05
N LEU A 20 15.86 12.62 15.28
CA LEU A 20 17.30 12.71 15.54
C LEU A 20 17.60 13.38 16.90
N ALA A 21 16.81 14.37 17.29
CA ALA A 21 16.86 15.00 18.60
C ALA A 21 16.30 14.12 19.74
N ARG A 22 15.79 12.93 19.42
CA ARG A 22 15.18 11.97 20.34
C ARG A 22 13.97 12.54 21.10
N GLU A 23 13.18 13.39 20.43
CA GLU A 23 11.97 13.94 21.03
C GLU A 23 10.97 12.76 21.23
N PRO A 24 10.51 12.46 22.47
CA PRO A 24 9.85 11.19 22.77
C PRO A 24 8.47 11.03 22.12
N ILE A 25 7.71 12.11 21.97
CA ILE A 25 6.38 12.07 21.35
C ILE A 25 6.51 11.76 19.85
N VAL A 26 7.39 12.52 19.16
CA VAL A 26 7.60 12.30 17.72
C VAL A 26 8.25 10.94 17.47
N ALA A 27 9.20 10.50 18.30
CA ALA A 27 9.81 9.19 18.16
C ALA A 27 8.79 8.04 18.30
N GLY A 28 7.84 8.16 19.22
CA GLY A 28 6.76 7.17 19.41
C GLY A 28 5.71 7.17 18.31
N TRP A 29 5.41 8.33 17.71
CA TRP A 29 4.41 8.52 16.67
C TRP A 29 5.03 8.81 15.30
N PHE A 30 6.30 8.50 15.12
CA PHE A 30 7.06 8.89 13.95
C PHE A 30 6.43 8.40 12.64
N THR A 31 6.06 7.14 12.58
CA THR A 31 5.51 6.53 11.35
C THR A 31 4.26 7.27 10.84
N PRO A 32 3.17 7.44 11.60
CA PRO A 32 2.00 8.15 11.08
C PRO A 32 2.28 9.62 10.79
N ILE A 33 3.18 10.29 11.54
CA ILE A 33 3.52 11.70 11.32
C ILE A 33 4.28 11.86 10.00
N VAL A 34 5.37 11.11 9.80
CA VAL A 34 6.22 11.25 8.61
C VAL A 34 5.46 10.86 7.34
N TRP A 35 4.64 9.78 7.40
CA TRP A 35 3.82 9.38 6.26
C TRP A 35 2.69 10.37 5.94
N THR A 36 2.11 11.02 6.94
CA THR A 36 1.17 12.14 6.70
C THR A 36 1.88 13.27 5.96
N GLY A 37 3.07 13.64 6.40
CA GLY A 37 3.90 14.63 5.69
C GLY A 37 4.18 14.22 4.24
N TYR A 38 4.56 12.96 4.03
CA TYR A 38 4.82 12.43 2.69
C TYR A 38 3.58 12.43 1.79
N VAL A 39 2.43 12.00 2.29
CA VAL A 39 1.15 12.03 1.56
C VAL A 39 0.79 13.46 1.14
N LEU A 40 0.91 14.43 2.05
CA LEU A 40 0.67 15.84 1.75
C LEU A 40 1.64 16.36 0.68
N PHE A 41 2.92 16.01 0.78
CA PHE A 41 3.94 16.39 -0.19
C PHE A 41 3.62 15.83 -1.58
N MET A 42 3.36 14.51 -1.67
CA MET A 42 3.05 13.84 -2.93
C MET A 42 1.72 14.31 -3.54
N ASP A 43 0.70 14.62 -2.71
CA ASP A 43 -0.56 15.19 -3.19
C ASP A 43 -0.35 16.59 -3.78
N GLY A 44 0.51 17.40 -3.16
CA GLY A 44 0.91 18.70 -3.70
C GLY A 44 1.66 18.63 -5.03
N LEU A 45 2.47 17.57 -5.23
CA LEU A 45 3.14 17.29 -6.52
C LEU A 45 2.14 16.78 -7.55
N ALA A 46 1.28 15.82 -7.20
CA ALA A 46 0.23 15.30 -8.06
C ALA A 46 -0.69 16.42 -8.55
N ALA A 47 -1.10 17.31 -7.63
CA ALA A 47 -1.90 18.49 -7.95
C ALA A 47 -1.24 19.44 -8.97
N ARG A 48 0.09 19.60 -8.89
CA ARG A 48 0.84 20.41 -9.85
C ARG A 48 0.90 19.77 -11.22
N LEU A 49 1.09 18.44 -11.28
CA LEU A 49 1.34 17.70 -12.51
C LEU A 49 0.06 17.36 -13.27
N THR A 50 -1.02 17.02 -12.54
CA THR A 50 -2.27 16.51 -13.10
C THR A 50 -3.45 17.47 -12.96
N GLY A 51 -3.32 18.51 -12.14
CA GLY A 51 -4.43 19.39 -11.77
C GLY A 51 -5.38 18.77 -10.72
N ARG A 52 -5.13 17.53 -10.27
CA ARG A 52 -5.99 16.77 -9.35
C ARG A 52 -5.29 16.49 -8.02
N SER A 53 -6.07 16.41 -6.94
CA SER A 53 -5.58 16.28 -5.57
C SER A 53 -6.63 15.65 -4.68
N TYR A 54 -6.26 14.69 -3.86
CA TYR A 54 -7.14 14.09 -2.84
C TYR A 54 -7.62 15.11 -1.80
N LEU A 55 -6.83 16.15 -1.54
CA LEU A 55 -7.18 17.16 -0.54
C LEU A 55 -8.02 18.30 -1.07
N THR A 56 -7.92 18.63 -2.36
CA THR A 56 -8.54 19.87 -2.88
C THR A 56 -9.61 19.63 -3.93
N THR A 57 -9.38 18.76 -4.91
CA THR A 57 -10.28 18.55 -6.05
C THR A 57 -11.07 17.25 -5.99
N ASP A 58 -10.52 16.23 -5.35
CA ASP A 58 -11.05 14.87 -5.31
C ASP A 58 -11.18 14.36 -3.85
N ARG A 59 -11.75 15.20 -2.97
CA ARG A 59 -11.78 14.97 -1.52
C ARG A 59 -12.50 13.67 -1.14
N VAL A 60 -13.62 13.37 -1.79
CA VAL A 60 -14.36 12.13 -1.54
C VAL A 60 -13.51 10.92 -1.90
N GLU A 61 -12.83 10.97 -3.04
CA GLU A 61 -11.88 9.93 -3.45
C GLU A 61 -10.75 9.77 -2.42
N GLY A 62 -10.17 10.88 -1.94
CA GLY A 62 -9.14 10.84 -0.91
C GLY A 62 -9.59 10.15 0.38
N VAL A 63 -10.82 10.44 0.84
CA VAL A 63 -11.42 9.77 2.00
C VAL A 63 -11.65 8.28 1.73
N LEU A 64 -12.19 7.92 0.55
CA LEU A 64 -12.42 6.52 0.17
C LEU A 64 -11.11 5.72 0.10
N VAL A 65 -10.05 6.31 -0.47
CA VAL A 65 -8.71 5.68 -0.52
C VAL A 65 -8.17 5.46 0.89
N ALA A 66 -8.29 6.44 1.79
CA ALA A 66 -7.81 6.31 3.16
C ALA A 66 -8.61 5.25 3.95
N LEU A 67 -9.93 5.22 3.83
CA LEU A 67 -10.78 4.22 4.48
C LEU A 67 -10.53 2.80 3.94
N ALA A 68 -10.38 2.65 2.62
CA ALA A 68 -10.02 1.38 2.00
C ALA A 68 -8.63 0.92 2.48
N SER A 69 -7.68 1.86 2.61
CA SER A 69 -6.34 1.58 3.14
C SER A 69 -6.39 0.99 4.55
N ILE A 70 -7.16 1.61 5.46
CA ILE A 70 -7.36 1.08 6.81
C ILE A 70 -7.95 -0.33 6.75
N GLY A 71 -9.06 -0.53 6.03
CA GLY A 71 -9.76 -1.81 5.97
C GLY A 71 -8.90 -2.92 5.36
N CYS A 72 -8.21 -2.64 4.25
CA CYS A 72 -7.35 -3.61 3.60
C CYS A 72 -6.11 -3.95 4.46
N TRP A 73 -5.53 -2.95 5.16
CA TRP A 73 -4.40 -3.27 6.03
C TRP A 73 -4.82 -4.11 7.24
N TRP A 74 -5.99 -3.86 7.83
CA TRP A 74 -6.51 -4.76 8.86
C TRP A 74 -6.71 -6.19 8.36
N LEU A 75 -7.03 -6.38 7.09
CA LEU A 75 -7.06 -7.71 6.49
C LEU A 75 -5.67 -8.36 6.48
N PHE A 76 -4.60 -7.61 6.17
CA PHE A 76 -3.22 -8.11 6.26
C PHE A 76 -2.80 -8.39 7.71
N GLU A 77 -3.21 -7.57 8.67
CA GLU A 77 -3.00 -7.87 10.09
C GLU A 77 -3.71 -9.15 10.53
N LEU A 78 -4.89 -9.44 10.00
CA LEU A 78 -5.56 -10.70 10.25
C LEU A 78 -4.75 -11.90 9.71
N TYR A 79 -4.12 -11.81 8.56
CA TYR A 79 -3.19 -12.83 8.08
C TYR A 79 -1.96 -12.96 8.97
N ASN A 80 -1.42 -11.84 9.43
CA ASN A 80 -0.25 -11.82 10.30
C ASN A 80 -0.51 -12.39 11.70
N ALA A 81 -1.75 -12.31 12.20
CA ALA A 81 -2.17 -12.77 13.52
C ALA A 81 -3.13 -13.98 13.47
N PRO A 82 -2.79 -15.09 12.81
CA PRO A 82 -3.73 -16.20 12.58
C PRO A 82 -4.18 -16.91 13.87
N ARG A 83 -3.43 -16.80 14.97
CA ARG A 83 -3.81 -17.37 16.28
C ARG A 83 -4.95 -16.61 16.96
N PHE A 84 -5.14 -15.33 16.63
CA PHE A 84 -6.24 -14.54 17.15
C PHE A 84 -7.62 -15.14 16.79
N TRP A 85 -7.77 -15.61 15.57
CA TRP A 85 -9.02 -16.23 15.10
C TRP A 85 -9.22 -17.66 15.60
N ARG A 86 -8.15 -18.31 16.06
CA ARG A 86 -8.17 -19.70 16.53
C ARG A 86 -8.17 -19.81 18.05
N GLY A 87 -8.49 -18.71 18.76
CA GLY A 87 -8.58 -18.69 20.24
C GLY A 87 -7.24 -18.75 20.96
N GLY A 88 -6.13 -18.45 20.28
CA GLY A 88 -4.81 -18.30 20.92
C GLY A 88 -4.58 -16.88 21.43
N GLU A 89 -3.69 -16.71 22.41
CA GLU A 89 -3.22 -15.39 22.80
C GLU A 89 -2.65 -14.65 21.60
N ALA A 90 -2.87 -13.32 21.55
CA ALA A 90 -2.33 -12.42 20.53
C ALA A 90 -0.81 -12.30 20.67
N VAL A 91 -0.10 -13.41 20.44
CA VAL A 91 1.34 -13.45 20.42
C VAL A 91 1.82 -12.95 19.08
N ALA A 92 2.87 -12.18 19.11
CA ALA A 92 3.76 -11.78 18.02
C ALA A 92 3.36 -12.30 16.64
N GLY A 93 3.11 -11.39 15.71
CA GLY A 93 2.73 -11.71 14.34
C GLY A 93 3.59 -12.78 13.70
N LEU A 94 3.02 -13.53 12.79
CA LEU A 94 3.68 -14.63 12.11
C LEU A 94 4.83 -14.15 11.20
N TRP A 95 4.63 -13.00 10.55
CA TRP A 95 5.54 -12.45 9.54
C TRP A 95 6.22 -11.16 9.97
N TRP A 96 5.52 -10.31 10.77
CA TRP A 96 6.08 -9.12 11.39
C TRP A 96 5.57 -8.95 12.82
N ARG A 97 6.37 -8.25 13.62
CA ARG A 97 6.09 -7.96 15.05
C ARG A 97 6.32 -6.50 15.31
N TYR A 98 5.42 -5.91 16.07
CA TYR A 98 5.55 -4.53 16.52
C TYR A 98 6.28 -4.47 17.87
N HIS A 99 7.11 -3.45 18.03
CA HIS A 99 7.87 -3.17 19.24
C HIS A 99 7.56 -1.79 19.77
N ASN A 100 7.64 -1.62 21.10
CA ASN A 100 7.43 -0.35 21.80
C ASN A 100 6.09 0.31 21.46
N ILE A 101 5.06 -0.50 21.28
CA ILE A 101 3.71 -0.03 20.97
C ILE A 101 3.06 0.61 22.19
N GLU A 102 2.20 1.58 21.96
CA GLU A 102 1.39 2.25 22.97
C GLU A 102 0.62 1.23 23.83
N PRO A 103 0.76 1.25 25.17
CA PRO A 103 0.10 0.30 26.06
C PRO A 103 -1.42 0.51 26.13
N ASN A 104 -1.90 1.76 26.02
CA ASN A 104 -3.33 2.04 26.00
C ASN A 104 -3.95 1.55 24.69
N LEU A 105 -4.90 0.61 24.79
CA LEU A 105 -5.51 -0.05 23.62
C LEU A 105 -6.23 0.92 22.69
N PHE A 106 -6.93 1.91 23.24
CA PHE A 106 -7.65 2.89 22.42
C PHE A 106 -6.67 3.79 21.66
N VAL A 107 -5.68 4.35 22.34
CA VAL A 107 -4.67 5.23 21.75
C VAL A 107 -3.85 4.47 20.69
N ARG A 108 -3.48 3.22 20.99
CA ARG A 108 -2.81 2.31 20.05
C ARG A 108 -3.66 2.06 18.80
N ARG A 109 -4.97 1.82 18.95
CA ARG A 109 -5.87 1.63 17.81
C ARG A 109 -5.94 2.86 16.93
N VAL A 110 -6.06 4.04 17.52
CA VAL A 110 -6.02 5.32 16.78
C VAL A 110 -4.71 5.47 16.02
N GLY A 111 -3.58 5.12 16.65
CA GLY A 111 -2.26 5.16 16.00
C GLY A 111 -2.14 4.23 14.80
N TYR A 112 -2.65 3.00 14.93
CA TYR A 112 -2.67 2.05 13.82
C TYR A 112 -3.56 2.54 12.69
N ASP A 113 -4.80 2.94 12.97
CA ASP A 113 -5.72 3.41 11.95
C ASP A 113 -5.18 4.67 11.24
N TRP A 114 -4.50 5.56 11.96
CA TRP A 114 -3.82 6.72 11.37
C TRP A 114 -2.68 6.29 10.44
N ALA A 115 -1.78 5.42 10.89
CA ALA A 115 -0.68 4.91 10.05
C ALA A 115 -1.25 4.18 8.81
N PHE A 116 -2.23 3.30 9.00
CA PHE A 116 -2.85 2.53 7.91
C PHE A 116 -3.58 3.40 6.89
N ALA A 117 -4.18 4.52 7.32
CA ALA A 117 -4.82 5.49 6.43
C ALA A 117 -3.84 6.12 5.42
N THR A 118 -2.54 6.10 5.68
CA THR A 118 -1.53 6.72 4.81
C THR A 118 -0.96 5.78 3.75
N ILE A 119 -1.20 4.47 3.84
CA ILE A 119 -0.60 3.44 2.98
C ILE A 119 -1.02 3.60 1.52
N PHE A 120 -2.31 3.43 1.23
CA PHE A 120 -2.81 3.56 -0.15
C PHE A 120 -2.62 4.96 -0.72
N PRO A 121 -2.91 6.06 0.03
CA PRO A 121 -2.61 7.40 -0.46
C PRO A 121 -1.12 7.58 -0.81
N GLY A 122 -0.21 7.11 0.02
CA GLY A 122 1.23 7.17 -0.24
C GLY A 122 1.62 6.44 -1.54
N LEU A 123 1.16 5.19 -1.69
CA LEU A 123 1.41 4.37 -2.88
C LEU A 123 0.82 5.01 -4.16
N PHE A 124 -0.46 5.40 -4.11
CA PHE A 124 -1.18 5.87 -5.29
C PHE A 124 -0.72 7.27 -5.73
N LEU A 125 -0.43 8.16 -4.80
CA LEU A 125 0.12 9.48 -5.15
C LEU A 125 1.53 9.36 -5.71
N THR A 126 2.36 8.48 -5.17
CA THR A 126 3.70 8.19 -5.72
C THR A 126 3.58 7.64 -7.14
N ALA A 127 2.72 6.65 -7.35
CA ALA A 127 2.47 6.12 -8.69
C ALA A 127 1.89 7.18 -9.63
N THR A 128 1.00 8.06 -9.17
CA THR A 128 0.44 9.17 -9.96
C THR A 128 1.55 10.12 -10.44
N VAL A 129 2.46 10.51 -9.55
CA VAL A 129 3.59 11.38 -9.89
C VAL A 129 4.52 10.69 -10.89
N LEU A 130 4.89 9.43 -10.65
CA LEU A 130 5.74 8.65 -11.56
C LEU A 130 5.09 8.43 -12.93
N ARG A 131 3.78 8.15 -12.96
CA ARG A 131 3.01 8.03 -14.20
C ARG A 131 3.00 9.33 -15.01
N ALA A 132 2.85 10.47 -14.33
CA ALA A 132 2.82 11.79 -14.98
C ALA A 132 4.20 12.28 -15.42
N THR A 133 5.29 11.67 -14.95
CA THR A 133 6.67 12.11 -15.22
C THR A 133 7.49 11.02 -15.90
N VAL A 134 8.02 10.07 -15.14
CA VAL A 134 8.97 9.05 -15.61
C VAL A 134 8.33 8.12 -16.65
N PHE A 135 7.09 7.72 -16.42
CA PHE A 135 6.38 6.74 -17.25
C PHE A 135 5.31 7.35 -18.15
N ALA A 136 5.27 8.68 -18.32
CA ALA A 136 4.22 9.36 -19.08
C ALA A 136 4.06 8.87 -20.53
N ARG A 137 5.12 8.33 -21.11
CA ARG A 137 5.15 7.82 -22.49
C ARG A 137 5.44 6.34 -22.58
N ALA A 138 5.32 5.59 -21.48
CA ALA A 138 5.62 4.17 -21.46
C ALA A 138 4.62 3.38 -22.31
N ARG A 139 5.11 2.71 -23.35
CA ARG A 139 4.31 1.91 -24.28
C ARG A 139 4.87 0.51 -24.38
N VAL A 140 3.99 -0.45 -24.63
CA VAL A 140 4.33 -1.84 -24.94
C VAL A 140 3.50 -2.31 -26.12
N THR A 141 3.90 -3.42 -26.73
CA THR A 141 3.03 -4.09 -27.69
C THR A 141 1.71 -4.43 -27.02
N PRO A 142 0.55 -4.06 -27.61
CA PRO A 142 -0.75 -4.39 -27.07
C PRO A 142 -0.87 -5.89 -26.76
N TRP A 143 -1.22 -6.21 -25.53
CA TRP A 143 -1.33 -7.59 -25.08
C TRP A 143 -2.72 -7.85 -24.49
N ARG A 144 -3.41 -8.85 -25.03
CA ARG A 144 -4.74 -9.24 -24.56
C ARG A 144 -4.65 -10.59 -23.88
N PRO A 145 -4.96 -10.67 -22.58
CA PRO A 145 -4.98 -11.95 -21.88
C PRO A 145 -6.11 -12.83 -22.43
N SER A 146 -5.84 -14.11 -22.63
CA SER A 146 -6.89 -15.06 -23.00
C SER A 146 -7.91 -15.25 -21.88
N PRO A 147 -9.18 -15.60 -22.17
CA PRO A 147 -10.17 -15.89 -21.14
C PRO A 147 -9.73 -16.98 -20.17
N ARG A 148 -8.95 -17.98 -20.65
CA ARG A 148 -8.38 -19.04 -19.82
C ARG A 148 -7.31 -18.50 -18.86
N ALA A 149 -6.42 -17.61 -19.34
CA ALA A 149 -5.41 -16.99 -18.49
C ALA A 149 -6.05 -16.15 -17.38
N LEU A 150 -7.09 -15.36 -17.68
CA LEU A 150 -7.83 -14.60 -16.68
C LEU A 150 -8.51 -15.51 -15.64
N GLN A 151 -9.08 -16.62 -16.09
CA GLN A 151 -9.72 -17.59 -15.18
C GLN A 151 -8.69 -18.28 -14.29
N LEU A 152 -7.56 -18.68 -14.87
CA LEU A 152 -6.47 -19.29 -14.10
C LEU A 152 -5.93 -18.32 -13.06
N ALA A 153 -5.71 -17.04 -13.41
CA ALA A 153 -5.29 -16.02 -12.48
C ALA A 153 -6.27 -15.88 -11.30
N VAL A 154 -7.58 -15.84 -11.57
CA VAL A 154 -8.61 -15.79 -10.51
C VAL A 154 -8.52 -17.03 -9.59
N VAL A 155 -8.39 -18.22 -10.15
CA VAL A 155 -8.30 -19.47 -9.35
C VAL A 155 -7.02 -19.48 -8.52
N VAL A 156 -5.86 -19.16 -9.13
CA VAL A 156 -4.58 -19.07 -8.42
C VAL A 156 -4.64 -18.02 -7.33
N GLY A 157 -5.20 -16.84 -7.63
CA GLY A 157 -5.39 -15.79 -6.64
C GLY A 157 -6.28 -16.22 -5.48
N ALA A 158 -7.42 -16.86 -5.76
CA ALA A 158 -8.32 -17.38 -4.73
C ALA A 158 -7.62 -18.41 -3.82
N VAL A 159 -6.86 -19.32 -4.42
CA VAL A 159 -6.05 -20.30 -3.66
C VAL A 159 -4.98 -19.58 -2.83
N SER A 160 -4.27 -18.60 -3.42
CA SER A 160 -3.21 -17.84 -2.74
C SER A 160 -3.72 -17.09 -1.52
N VAL A 161 -4.91 -16.49 -1.58
CA VAL A 161 -5.48 -15.78 -0.42
C VAL A 161 -6.12 -16.74 0.60
N ALA A 162 -6.62 -17.91 0.19
CA ALA A 162 -7.26 -18.87 1.06
C ALA A 162 -6.25 -19.74 1.84
N VAL A 163 -5.17 -20.19 1.19
CA VAL A 163 -4.20 -21.13 1.77
C VAL A 163 -3.57 -20.60 3.06
N PRO A 164 -3.12 -19.33 3.19
CA PRO A 164 -2.56 -18.81 4.44
C PRO A 164 -3.58 -18.71 5.59
N VAL A 165 -4.88 -18.64 5.29
CA VAL A 165 -5.94 -18.70 6.30
C VAL A 165 -6.11 -20.13 6.82
N LEU A 166 -6.02 -21.12 5.95
CA LEU A 166 -6.21 -22.53 6.30
C LEU A 166 -4.96 -23.14 6.96
N PHE A 167 -3.79 -22.75 6.48
CA PHE A 167 -2.49 -23.29 6.92
C PHE A 167 -1.60 -22.17 7.47
N VAL A 168 -1.36 -22.19 8.78
CA VAL A 168 -0.50 -21.21 9.45
C VAL A 168 0.96 -21.55 9.22
N SER A 169 1.64 -20.81 8.35
CA SER A 169 3.06 -21.00 8.06
C SER A 169 3.74 -19.71 7.63
N ALA A 170 4.92 -19.45 8.17
CA ALA A 170 5.73 -18.29 7.78
C ALA A 170 6.17 -18.33 6.31
N TRP A 171 6.21 -19.52 5.69
CA TRP A 171 6.57 -19.71 4.28
C TRP A 171 5.50 -19.24 3.29
N LEU A 172 4.28 -18.95 3.75
CA LEU A 172 3.16 -18.60 2.88
C LEU A 172 3.01 -17.09 2.62
N VAL A 173 3.89 -16.26 3.21
CA VAL A 173 3.83 -14.80 3.03
C VAL A 173 3.82 -14.34 1.56
N PRO A 174 4.58 -14.94 0.61
CA PRO A 174 4.55 -14.50 -0.79
C PRO A 174 3.19 -14.67 -1.46
N LEU A 175 2.39 -15.64 -1.00
CA LEU A 175 1.04 -15.86 -1.54
C LEU A 175 0.11 -14.71 -1.23
N VAL A 176 0.27 -14.09 -0.06
CA VAL A 176 -0.57 -12.96 0.36
C VAL A 176 -0.18 -11.68 -0.40
N TRP A 177 1.11 -11.51 -0.72
CA TRP A 177 1.62 -10.31 -1.41
C TRP A 177 1.36 -10.25 -2.93
N ILE A 178 0.72 -11.23 -3.51
CA ILE A 178 0.33 -11.25 -4.94
C ILE A 178 -1.10 -11.78 -5.13
N GLY A 179 -1.62 -12.49 -4.12
CA GLY A 179 -2.86 -13.24 -4.23
C GLY A 179 -4.06 -12.37 -4.55
N TRP A 180 -4.21 -11.23 -3.89
CA TRP A 180 -5.31 -10.30 -4.13
C TRP A 180 -5.23 -9.63 -5.50
N ALA A 181 -4.03 -9.33 -6.00
CA ALA A 181 -3.86 -8.83 -7.35
C ALA A 181 -4.31 -9.87 -8.38
N LEU A 182 -3.84 -11.13 -8.25
CA LEU A 182 -4.24 -12.21 -9.14
C LEU A 182 -5.73 -12.50 -9.10
N LEU A 183 -6.37 -12.36 -7.93
CA LEU A 183 -7.80 -12.57 -7.77
C LEU A 183 -8.62 -11.42 -8.36
N LEU A 184 -8.31 -10.19 -8.01
CA LEU A 184 -9.19 -9.06 -8.23
C LEU A 184 -8.93 -8.29 -9.53
N GLU A 185 -7.69 -8.25 -10.01
CA GLU A 185 -7.37 -7.53 -11.26
C GLU A 185 -8.07 -8.12 -12.49
N PRO A 186 -8.09 -9.46 -12.71
CA PRO A 186 -8.87 -10.03 -13.81
C PRO A 186 -10.37 -9.76 -13.69
N LEU A 187 -10.89 -9.67 -12.46
CA LEU A 187 -12.29 -9.36 -12.21
C LEU A 187 -12.60 -7.88 -12.47
N ASN A 188 -11.71 -6.96 -12.10
CA ASN A 188 -11.79 -5.54 -12.45
C ASN A 188 -11.78 -5.37 -13.98
N TYR A 189 -10.81 -5.99 -14.64
CA TYR A 189 -10.72 -6.00 -16.11
C TYR A 189 -12.01 -6.45 -16.79
N ARG A 190 -12.57 -7.59 -16.38
CA ARG A 190 -13.81 -8.15 -16.96
C ARG A 190 -15.04 -7.26 -16.72
N ARG A 191 -15.05 -6.48 -15.65
CA ARG A 191 -16.14 -5.55 -15.28
C ARG A 191 -15.96 -4.14 -15.83
N GLY A 192 -14.93 -3.89 -16.64
CA GLY A 192 -14.65 -2.55 -17.16
C GLY A 192 -14.28 -1.52 -16.11
N ARG A 193 -13.84 -1.98 -14.93
CA ARG A 193 -13.32 -1.12 -13.85
C ARG A 193 -11.90 -0.64 -14.18
N PRO A 194 -11.38 0.41 -13.54
CA PRO A 194 -9.97 0.78 -13.68
C PRO A 194 -9.05 -0.43 -13.46
N SER A 195 -8.18 -0.71 -14.44
CA SER A 195 -7.41 -1.95 -14.52
C SER A 195 -6.12 -1.71 -15.30
N TRP A 196 -4.99 -2.11 -14.73
CA TRP A 196 -3.71 -2.07 -15.46
C TRP A 196 -3.64 -3.14 -16.57
N LEU A 197 -4.41 -4.22 -16.48
CA LEU A 197 -4.59 -5.16 -17.59
C LEU A 197 -5.30 -4.49 -18.78
N ALA A 198 -6.33 -3.68 -18.51
CA ALA A 198 -7.03 -2.95 -19.56
C ALA A 198 -6.09 -1.96 -20.29
N ASP A 199 -5.23 -1.27 -19.55
CA ASP A 199 -4.24 -0.37 -20.14
C ASP A 199 -3.27 -1.13 -21.07
N LEU A 200 -2.78 -2.30 -20.65
CA LEU A 200 -1.89 -3.14 -21.47
C LEU A 200 -2.57 -3.62 -22.76
N THR A 201 -3.89 -3.81 -22.78
CA THR A 201 -4.60 -4.15 -24.01
C THR A 201 -4.60 -3.01 -25.04
N GLY A 202 -4.48 -1.77 -24.56
CA GLY A 202 -4.29 -0.57 -25.37
C GLY A 202 -2.82 -0.22 -25.65
N GLY A 203 -1.88 -1.04 -25.16
CA GLY A 203 -0.44 -0.79 -25.29
C GLY A 203 0.09 0.29 -24.33
N ASP A 204 -0.68 0.67 -23.30
CA ASP A 204 -0.25 1.62 -22.26
C ASP A 204 0.33 0.86 -21.06
N ALA A 205 1.63 0.99 -20.82
CA ALA A 205 2.31 0.40 -19.67
C ALA A 205 2.52 1.40 -18.52
N SER A 206 2.10 2.66 -18.69
CA SER A 206 2.44 3.75 -17.77
C SER A 206 1.95 3.50 -16.35
N ARG A 207 0.71 3.01 -16.19
CA ARG A 207 0.14 2.72 -14.86
C ARG A 207 0.82 1.53 -14.20
N LEU A 208 0.98 0.43 -14.91
CA LEU A 208 1.66 -0.77 -14.38
C LEU A 208 3.06 -0.44 -13.88
N LEU A 209 3.87 0.22 -14.70
CA LEU A 209 5.25 0.58 -14.34
C LEU A 209 5.29 1.59 -13.19
N ALA A 210 4.36 2.55 -13.18
CA ALA A 210 4.26 3.52 -12.10
C ALA A 210 3.86 2.89 -10.76
N LEU A 211 2.96 1.92 -10.77
CA LEU A 211 2.57 1.16 -9.57
C LEU A 211 3.75 0.34 -9.04
N LEU A 212 4.42 -0.42 -9.91
CA LEU A 212 5.59 -1.22 -9.52
C LEU A 212 6.71 -0.35 -8.94
N ALA A 213 7.07 0.73 -9.63
CA ALA A 213 8.09 1.66 -9.16
C ALA A 213 7.66 2.44 -7.92
N GLY A 214 6.39 2.84 -7.83
CA GLY A 214 5.82 3.47 -6.65
C GLY A 214 5.90 2.58 -5.42
N GLY A 215 5.62 1.28 -5.58
CA GLY A 215 5.80 0.28 -4.54
C GLY A 215 7.26 0.16 -4.09
N ALA A 216 8.19 0.11 -5.04
CA ALA A 216 9.61 0.06 -4.71
C ALA A 216 10.07 1.31 -3.93
N VAL A 217 9.67 2.51 -4.38
CA VAL A 217 10.01 3.78 -3.70
C VAL A 217 9.41 3.81 -2.29
N CYS A 218 8.10 3.55 -2.16
CA CYS A 218 7.46 3.55 -0.85
C CYS A 218 8.02 2.45 0.06
N GLY A 219 8.36 1.27 -0.48
CA GLY A 219 8.96 0.18 0.27
C GLY A 219 10.31 0.55 0.87
N VAL A 220 11.18 1.22 0.10
CA VAL A 220 12.46 1.73 0.61
C VAL A 220 12.26 2.78 1.70
N LEU A 221 11.35 3.75 1.48
CA LEU A 221 11.02 4.76 2.50
C LEU A 221 10.42 4.14 3.75
N TRP A 222 9.57 3.10 3.58
CA TRP A 222 8.96 2.38 4.69
C TRP A 222 9.99 1.77 5.60
N GLU A 223 10.93 1.04 5.02
CA GLU A 223 11.98 0.39 5.79
C GLU A 223 12.98 1.38 6.38
N PHE A 224 13.33 2.43 5.64
CA PHE A 224 14.19 3.49 6.13
C PHE A 224 13.58 4.16 7.37
N TRP A 225 12.34 4.62 7.30
CA TRP A 225 11.69 5.30 8.43
C TRP A 225 11.35 4.36 9.58
N ASN A 226 10.96 3.11 9.30
CA ASN A 226 10.74 2.11 10.32
C ASN A 226 11.99 1.83 11.15
N TYR A 227 13.15 1.75 10.51
CA TYR A 227 14.40 1.40 11.18
C TYR A 227 14.78 2.39 12.30
N TRP A 228 14.54 3.66 12.09
CA TRP A 228 14.87 4.71 13.04
C TRP A 228 13.77 5.02 14.05
N ALA A 229 12.53 4.61 13.79
CA ALA A 229 11.39 4.86 14.68
C ALA A 229 11.53 4.15 16.03
N ALA A 230 11.04 4.78 17.11
CA ALA A 230 10.99 4.13 18.41
C ALA A 230 9.91 3.03 18.43
N THR A 231 8.70 3.33 17.94
CA THR A 231 7.68 2.33 17.67
C THR A 231 7.90 1.79 16.26
N ARG A 232 8.33 0.55 16.15
CA ARG A 232 8.74 -0.07 14.88
C ARG A 232 8.30 -1.52 14.77
N TRP A 233 8.44 -2.09 13.58
CA TRP A 233 8.25 -3.52 13.34
C TRP A 233 9.54 -4.18 12.85
N THR A 234 9.62 -5.48 13.10
CA THR A 234 10.67 -6.37 12.59
C THR A 234 10.03 -7.56 11.90
N TYR A 235 10.78 -8.20 10.99
CA TYR A 235 10.28 -9.34 10.21
C TYR A 235 10.84 -10.67 10.71
N SER A 236 10.00 -11.70 10.67
CA SER A 236 10.31 -13.10 11.04
C SER A 236 10.03 -14.07 9.89
N VAL A 237 10.28 -13.63 8.65
CA VAL A 237 10.09 -14.47 7.45
C VAL A 237 11.31 -15.36 7.19
N PRO A 238 11.11 -16.62 6.69
CA PRO A 238 12.20 -17.58 6.55
C PRO A 238 13.10 -17.39 5.32
N TYR A 239 12.77 -16.45 4.42
CA TYR A 239 13.47 -16.21 3.15
C TYR A 239 14.71 -15.34 3.34
N LEU A 240 15.89 -15.96 3.49
CA LEU A 240 17.16 -15.27 3.77
C LEU A 240 17.02 -14.24 4.90
N GLY A 241 16.28 -14.59 5.95
CA GLY A 241 15.91 -13.70 7.04
C GLY A 241 17.08 -13.07 7.81
N SER A 242 18.29 -13.62 7.67
CA SER A 242 19.53 -13.08 8.27
C SER A 242 20.20 -11.98 7.46
N VAL A 243 19.93 -11.89 6.14
CA VAL A 243 20.51 -10.88 5.26
C VAL A 243 19.49 -9.75 5.10
N LYS A 244 19.72 -8.65 5.81
CA LYS A 244 18.77 -7.53 5.90
C LYS A 244 19.36 -6.22 5.41
N ILE A 245 18.50 -5.38 4.84
CA ILE A 245 18.73 -3.94 4.69
C ILE A 245 17.67 -3.28 5.57
N PHE A 246 18.07 -2.48 6.54
CA PHE A 246 17.23 -2.04 7.65
C PHE A 246 16.66 -3.26 8.41
N GLU A 247 15.33 -3.31 8.63
CA GLU A 247 14.69 -4.49 9.27
C GLU A 247 14.22 -5.54 8.26
N MET A 248 14.15 -5.20 6.98
CA MET A 248 13.62 -6.06 5.92
C MET A 248 14.68 -7.03 5.40
N PRO A 249 14.40 -8.35 5.36
CA PRO A 249 15.18 -9.30 4.58
C PRO A 249 15.26 -8.86 3.11
N VAL A 250 16.44 -8.98 2.49
CA VAL A 250 16.69 -8.45 1.13
C VAL A 250 15.64 -8.93 0.11
N LEU A 251 15.24 -10.20 0.17
CA LEU A 251 14.20 -10.73 -0.71
C LEU A 251 12.81 -10.14 -0.44
N GLY A 252 12.57 -9.59 0.76
CA GLY A 252 11.31 -8.94 1.10
C GLY A 252 11.05 -7.68 0.28
N TYR A 253 12.09 -6.99 -0.17
CA TYR A 253 11.95 -5.82 -1.05
C TYR A 253 11.27 -6.16 -2.38
N LEU A 254 11.39 -7.39 -2.86
CA LEU A 254 10.71 -7.86 -4.07
C LEU A 254 9.18 -7.95 -3.87
N GLY A 255 8.70 -7.93 -2.64
CA GLY A 255 7.27 -7.92 -2.31
C GLY A 255 6.60 -6.55 -2.49
N PHE A 256 7.31 -5.44 -2.35
CA PHE A 256 6.71 -4.10 -2.41
C PHE A 256 6.12 -3.73 -3.78
N PRO A 257 6.79 -3.99 -4.92
CA PRO A 257 6.18 -3.74 -6.22
C PRO A 257 4.86 -4.49 -6.45
N PRO A 258 4.76 -5.82 -6.29
CA PRO A 258 3.49 -6.53 -6.47
C PRO A 258 2.44 -6.15 -5.41
N PHE A 259 2.83 -5.82 -4.18
CA PHE A 259 1.93 -5.32 -3.15
C PHE A 259 1.17 -4.06 -3.61
N THR A 260 1.82 -3.15 -4.32
CA THR A 260 1.14 -1.95 -4.84
C THR A 260 0.10 -2.29 -5.91
N LEU A 261 0.36 -3.29 -6.75
CA LEU A 261 -0.63 -3.81 -7.70
C LEU A 261 -1.83 -4.41 -6.95
N GLU A 262 -1.55 -5.08 -5.86
CA GLU A 262 -2.56 -5.68 -4.99
C GLU A 262 -3.46 -4.60 -4.35
N CYS A 263 -2.86 -3.59 -3.72
CA CYS A 263 -3.57 -2.45 -3.15
C CYS A 263 -4.46 -1.75 -4.20
N TYR A 264 -3.92 -1.54 -5.40
CA TYR A 264 -4.66 -0.96 -6.51
C TYR A 264 -5.86 -1.81 -6.90
N SER A 265 -5.67 -3.11 -7.10
CA SER A 265 -6.74 -4.02 -7.51
C SER A 265 -7.83 -4.15 -6.43
N MET A 266 -7.44 -4.19 -5.14
CA MET A 266 -8.37 -4.20 -4.01
C MET A 266 -9.20 -2.91 -3.95
N TYR A 267 -8.53 -1.76 -4.06
CA TYR A 267 -9.21 -0.47 -4.02
C TYR A 267 -10.26 -0.35 -5.14
N HIS A 268 -9.89 -0.63 -6.39
CA HIS A 268 -10.81 -0.52 -7.52
C HIS A 268 -11.93 -1.57 -7.51
N TRP A 269 -11.67 -2.72 -6.90
CA TRP A 269 -12.73 -3.68 -6.63
C TRP A 269 -13.77 -3.13 -5.65
N LEU A 270 -13.33 -2.59 -4.51
CA LEU A 270 -14.23 -1.99 -3.51
C LEU A 270 -14.95 -0.75 -4.06
N ARG A 271 -14.21 0.15 -4.67
CA ARG A 271 -14.76 1.38 -5.26
C ARG A 271 -15.81 1.10 -6.33
N GLY A 272 -15.60 0.10 -7.15
CA GLY A 272 -16.56 -0.26 -8.21
C GLY A 272 -17.93 -0.72 -7.72
N TRP A 273 -18.13 -0.95 -6.42
CA TRP A 273 -19.45 -1.15 -5.84
C TRP A 273 -20.14 0.18 -5.50
N LEU A 274 -19.38 1.26 -5.41
CA LEU A 274 -19.88 2.60 -5.11
C LEU A 274 -20.14 3.40 -6.40
N ASP A 275 -19.50 3.05 -7.52
CA ASP A 275 -19.58 3.82 -8.78
C ASP A 275 -20.93 3.75 -9.47
N ALA A 276 -21.69 2.69 -9.30
CA ALA A 276 -22.91 2.42 -10.06
C ALA A 276 -23.98 3.54 -9.94
N ASP A 277 -24.01 4.26 -8.79
CA ASP A 277 -25.03 5.28 -8.51
C ASP A 277 -24.50 6.60 -7.93
N SER A 278 -23.18 6.77 -7.80
CA SER A 278 -22.61 7.82 -6.93
C SER A 278 -22.24 9.12 -7.64
N GLY A 279 -22.19 9.17 -8.97
CA GLY A 279 -21.68 10.34 -9.71
C GLY A 279 -20.23 10.71 -9.38
N LEU A 280 -19.45 9.79 -8.79
CA LEU A 280 -18.06 10.00 -8.45
C LEU A 280 -17.21 10.24 -9.70
N ARG A 281 -16.26 11.16 -9.60
CA ARG A 281 -15.27 11.37 -10.66
C ARG A 281 -14.44 10.09 -10.88
N PRO A 282 -13.91 9.87 -12.11
CA PRO A 282 -12.93 8.80 -12.33
C PRO A 282 -11.81 8.86 -11.31
N PRO A 283 -11.25 7.73 -10.86
CA PRO A 283 -10.14 7.70 -9.91
C PRO A 283 -8.96 8.56 -10.37
N LEU A 284 -8.12 8.99 -9.43
CA LEU A 284 -6.94 9.82 -9.72
C LEU A 284 -5.87 9.01 -10.47
N LEU A 285 -5.70 7.73 -10.13
CA LEU A 285 -4.70 6.81 -10.71
C LEU A 285 -5.39 5.68 -11.57
#